data_bfa3912fb3515ee9444dbfdd9e9ef22f
#
_entry.id   bfa3912fb3515ee9444dbfdd9e9ef22f
#
_cell.length_a   1.000
_cell.length_b   1.000
_cell.length_c   1.000
_cell.angle_alpha   90.00
_cell.angle_beta   90.00
_cell.angle_gamma   90.00
#
_symmetry.space_group_name_H-M   'P 1'
#
loop_
_entity.id
_entity.type
_entity.pdbx_description
1 polymer ?
#
loop_
_entity_poly.entity_id
_entity_poly.type
_entity_poly.pdbx_seq_one_letter_code
_entity_poly.pdbx_strand_id
1 'polypeptide(L)'
;MIRVEKVNSTTINSAVEFLTSVPSIEKLDEDILCNACIAYDEDKIVGCISYEEFSDKGLIRYFVFKKVLSLEFLEQLLNALEVSAKEKGINSLVCIAECSQIEELFRSLDFKDIKQKNIFINEENVLNTNFKSAIFLNKILA
;
A
#
# COMPACT_ATOMS: atom_id res chain seq x y z
N MET A 1 1.69 8.58 21.04
CA MET A 1 1.95 9.43 19.88
C MET A 1 2.25 8.57 18.67
N ILE A 2 1.62 8.85 17.53
CA ILE A 2 1.81 8.06 16.32
C ILE A 2 3.04 8.59 15.56
N ARG A 3 3.91 7.68 15.13
CA ARG A 3 5.01 8.03 14.22
C ARG A 3 5.05 7.08 13.05
N VAL A 4 5.55 7.54 11.92
CA VAL A 4 5.63 6.76 10.69
C VAL A 4 7.09 6.60 10.29
N GLU A 5 7.49 5.38 9.96
CA GLU A 5 8.85 5.06 9.54
C GLU A 5 8.85 4.06 8.40
N LYS A 6 9.81 4.20 7.49
CA LYS A 6 10.03 3.16 6.47
C LYS A 6 10.69 1.96 7.14
N VAL A 7 10.29 0.75 6.74
CA VAL A 7 10.90 -0.48 7.24
C VAL A 7 12.40 -0.52 6.88
N ASN A 8 13.20 -1.06 7.77
CA ASN A 8 14.65 -1.21 7.57
C ASN A 8 15.10 -2.55 8.14
N SER A 9 16.41 -2.82 8.07
CA SER A 9 16.98 -4.10 8.52
C SER A 9 16.74 -4.40 10.00
N THR A 10 16.53 -3.37 10.83
CA THR A 10 16.26 -3.58 12.26
C THR A 10 14.78 -3.73 12.58
N THR A 11 13.88 -3.25 11.71
CA THR A 11 12.44 -3.25 11.98
C THR A 11 11.68 -4.28 11.15
N ILE A 12 12.32 -4.89 10.14
CA ILE A 12 11.63 -5.80 9.23
C ILE A 12 11.02 -7.01 9.94
N ASN A 13 11.69 -7.54 10.96
CA ASN A 13 11.16 -8.69 11.71
C ASN A 13 9.91 -8.34 12.48
N SER A 14 9.84 -7.13 13.03
CA SER A 14 8.64 -6.65 13.73
C SER A 14 7.47 -6.47 12.75
N ALA A 15 7.75 -6.01 11.55
CA ALA A 15 6.74 -5.89 10.49
C ALA A 15 6.21 -7.28 10.08
N VAL A 16 7.09 -8.27 9.97
CA VAL A 16 6.70 -9.65 9.67
C VAL A 16 5.77 -10.17 10.76
N GLU A 17 6.11 -9.99 12.02
CA GLU A 17 5.27 -10.43 13.14
C GLU A 17 3.90 -9.75 13.10
N PHE A 18 3.87 -8.45 12.85
CA PHE A 18 2.62 -7.71 12.75
C PHE A 18 1.72 -8.26 11.64
N LEU A 19 2.27 -8.46 10.44
CA LEU A 19 1.49 -8.91 9.29
C LEU A 19 1.08 -10.38 9.41
N THR A 20 1.90 -11.24 10.00
CA THR A 20 1.54 -12.64 10.20
C THR A 20 0.40 -12.82 11.21
N SER A 21 0.13 -11.80 12.04
CA SER A 21 -1.02 -11.83 12.94
C SER A 21 -2.34 -11.53 12.23
N VAL A 22 -2.31 -11.15 10.94
CA VAL A 22 -3.50 -10.83 10.15
C VAL A 22 -3.96 -12.09 9.41
N PRO A 23 -5.16 -12.64 9.70
CA PRO A 23 -5.58 -13.91 9.12
C PRO A 23 -5.71 -13.91 7.59
N SER A 24 -5.99 -12.75 6.99
CA SER A 24 -6.15 -12.64 5.54
C SER A 24 -4.84 -12.68 4.77
N ILE A 25 -3.70 -12.56 5.46
CA ILE A 25 -2.39 -12.59 4.84
C ILE A 25 -1.80 -13.98 5.05
N GLU A 26 -1.83 -14.81 3.99
CA GLU A 26 -1.37 -16.19 4.09
C GLU A 26 0.14 -16.33 3.88
N LYS A 27 0.69 -15.52 2.99
CA LYS A 27 2.11 -15.59 2.64
C LYS A 27 2.66 -14.20 2.43
N LEU A 28 3.78 -13.91 3.08
CA LEU A 28 4.47 -12.62 2.92
C LEU A 28 5.54 -12.72 1.83
N ASP A 29 5.54 -11.73 0.95
CA ASP A 29 6.56 -11.57 -0.07
C ASP A 29 7.58 -10.54 0.44
N GLU A 30 8.84 -10.96 0.59
CA GLU A 30 9.88 -10.08 1.12
C GLU A 30 10.15 -8.87 0.23
N ASP A 31 10.03 -9.02 -1.09
CA ASP A 31 10.23 -7.91 -2.02
C ASP A 31 9.19 -6.82 -1.82
N ILE A 32 7.96 -7.21 -1.50
CA ILE A 32 6.89 -6.26 -1.17
C ILE A 32 7.13 -5.67 0.21
N LEU A 33 7.50 -6.50 1.17
CA LEU A 33 7.72 -6.08 2.56
C LEU A 33 8.84 -5.04 2.68
N CYS A 34 9.89 -5.16 1.87
CA CYS A 34 10.99 -4.21 1.86
C CYS A 34 10.56 -2.79 1.48
N ASN A 35 9.42 -2.64 0.85
CA ASN A 35 8.88 -1.35 0.46
C ASN A 35 7.97 -0.74 1.54
N ALA A 36 7.73 -1.44 2.63
CA ALA A 36 6.72 -1.06 3.62
C ALA A 36 7.09 0.19 4.40
N CYS A 37 6.04 0.94 4.75
CA CYS A 37 6.10 1.98 5.76
C CYS A 37 5.21 1.56 6.91
N ILE A 38 5.60 1.88 8.13
CA ILE A 38 4.99 1.37 9.34
C ILE A 38 4.57 2.53 10.24
N ALA A 39 3.38 2.45 10.79
CA ALA A 39 2.90 3.39 11.79
C ALA A 39 3.04 2.76 13.18
N TYR A 40 3.65 3.48 14.09
CA TYR A 40 3.82 3.07 15.48
C TYR A 40 2.96 3.96 16.39
N ASP A 41 2.37 3.35 17.42
CA ASP A 41 1.81 4.07 18.54
C ASP A 41 2.66 3.68 19.76
N GLU A 42 3.44 4.63 20.27
CA GLU A 42 4.53 4.35 21.20
C GLU A 42 5.51 3.37 20.54
N ASP A 43 5.71 2.19 21.13
CA ASP A 43 6.63 1.19 20.60
C ASP A 43 5.93 0.05 19.86
N LYS A 44 4.61 0.18 19.66
CA LYS A 44 3.82 -0.88 19.03
C LYS A 44 3.42 -0.51 17.61
N ILE A 45 3.54 -1.48 16.69
CA ILE A 45 3.09 -1.30 15.31
C ILE A 45 1.56 -1.34 15.30
N VAL A 46 0.95 -0.30 14.74
CA VAL A 46 -0.51 -0.20 14.60
C VAL A 46 -0.98 -0.12 13.16
N GLY A 47 -0.07 0.04 12.23
CA GLY A 47 -0.42 0.09 10.81
C GLY A 47 0.75 -0.19 9.90
N CYS A 48 0.45 -0.58 8.67
CA CYS A 48 1.43 -0.87 7.64
C CYS A 48 0.83 -0.59 6.27
N ILE A 49 1.64 -0.13 5.35
CA ILE A 49 1.29 -0.03 3.93
C ILE A 49 2.54 -0.32 3.12
N SER A 50 2.38 -1.06 2.03
CA SER A 50 3.48 -1.34 1.13
C SER A 50 3.01 -1.32 -0.32
N TYR A 51 3.90 -1.64 -1.25
CA TYR A 51 3.54 -1.76 -2.65
C TYR A 51 4.36 -2.85 -3.32
N GLU A 52 3.78 -3.41 -4.36
CA GLU A 52 4.42 -4.37 -5.25
C GLU A 52 4.77 -3.65 -6.53
N GLU A 53 6.04 -3.72 -6.97
CA GLU A 53 6.48 -3.08 -8.19
C GLU A 53 6.03 -3.87 -9.42
N PHE A 54 5.47 -3.17 -10.39
CA PHE A 54 5.26 -3.73 -11.72
C PHE A 54 5.43 -2.62 -12.74
N SER A 55 6.32 -2.84 -13.71
CA SER A 55 6.71 -1.79 -14.66
C SER A 55 7.21 -0.57 -13.88
N ASP A 56 6.67 0.63 -14.14
CA ASP A 56 7.00 1.87 -13.45
C ASP A 56 5.98 2.26 -12.38
N LYS A 57 5.14 1.29 -11.97
CA LYS A 57 4.04 1.51 -11.02
C LYS A 57 4.22 0.69 -9.76
N GLY A 58 3.59 1.14 -8.67
CA GLY A 58 3.50 0.39 -7.43
C GLY A 58 2.05 0.05 -7.12
N LEU A 59 1.76 -1.23 -6.94
CA LEU A 59 0.43 -1.69 -6.53
C LEU A 59 0.38 -1.73 -5.00
N ILE A 60 -0.53 -0.97 -4.40
CA ILE A 60 -0.67 -0.94 -2.93
C ILE A 60 -0.95 -2.35 -2.42
N ARG A 61 -0.15 -2.79 -1.45
CA ARG A 61 -0.23 -4.10 -0.80
C ARG A 61 -0.03 -3.96 0.70
N TYR A 62 -0.49 -4.94 1.45
CA TYR A 62 -0.30 -5.00 2.91
C TYR A 62 -0.76 -3.74 3.63
N PHE A 63 -1.87 -3.17 3.19
CA PHE A 63 -2.46 -2.02 3.86
C PHE A 63 -3.35 -2.50 5.00
N VAL A 64 -2.79 -2.49 6.20
CA VAL A 64 -3.44 -3.05 7.41
C VAL A 64 -3.22 -2.10 8.57
N PHE A 65 -4.25 -1.90 9.39
CA PHE A 65 -4.09 -1.19 10.66
C PHE A 65 -4.96 -1.85 11.73
N LYS A 66 -4.43 -1.93 12.95
CA LYS A 66 -5.10 -2.56 14.10
C LYS A 66 -5.86 -1.58 14.95
N LYS A 67 -5.72 -0.31 14.69
CA LYS A 67 -6.31 0.78 15.43
C LYS A 67 -6.84 1.78 14.42
N VAL A 68 -8.00 2.38 14.71
CA VAL A 68 -8.52 3.44 13.82
C VAL A 68 -7.55 4.61 13.87
N LEU A 69 -6.97 4.91 12.71
CA LEU A 69 -6.06 6.05 12.55
C LEU A 69 -6.83 7.21 11.94
N SER A 70 -6.48 8.44 12.34
CA SER A 70 -7.08 9.61 11.71
C SER A 70 -6.62 9.73 10.26
N LEU A 71 -7.39 10.44 9.44
CA LEU A 71 -7.02 10.68 8.05
C LEU A 71 -5.64 11.33 7.96
N GLU A 72 -5.32 12.22 8.89
CA GLU A 72 -4.01 12.88 8.95
C GLU A 72 -2.87 11.87 9.06
N PHE A 73 -3.00 10.86 9.92
CA PHE A 73 -1.95 9.83 10.07
C PHE A 73 -1.91 8.90 8.87
N LEU A 74 -3.04 8.60 8.26
CA LEU A 74 -3.08 7.82 7.04
C LEU A 74 -2.39 8.56 5.89
N GLU A 75 -2.58 9.88 5.82
CA GLU A 75 -1.87 10.72 4.86
C GLU A 75 -0.36 10.70 5.10
N GLN A 76 0.08 10.77 6.36
CA GLN A 76 1.50 10.69 6.68
C GLN A 76 2.09 9.34 6.29
N LEU A 77 1.37 8.27 6.54
CA LEU A 77 1.81 6.93 6.17
C LEU A 77 1.93 6.80 4.65
N LEU A 78 0.93 7.27 3.92
CA LEU A 78 0.95 7.26 2.46
C LEU A 78 2.06 8.14 1.91
N ASN A 79 2.26 9.35 2.48
CA ASN A 79 3.32 10.25 2.04
C ASN A 79 4.71 9.62 2.20
N ALA A 80 4.94 8.92 3.29
CA ALA A 80 6.20 8.19 3.49
C ALA A 80 6.39 7.13 2.42
N LEU A 81 5.33 6.41 2.06
CA LEU A 81 5.38 5.42 0.99
C LEU A 81 5.67 6.08 -0.37
N GLU A 82 5.03 7.21 -0.65
CA GLU A 82 5.23 7.95 -1.91
C GLU A 82 6.68 8.40 -2.07
N VAL A 83 7.28 8.95 -1.01
CA VAL A 83 8.67 9.39 -1.03
C VAL A 83 9.59 8.20 -1.34
N SER A 84 9.38 7.09 -0.66
CA SER A 84 10.15 5.87 -0.88
C SER A 84 9.99 5.33 -2.31
N ALA A 85 8.76 5.33 -2.82
CA ALA A 85 8.48 4.86 -4.17
C ALA A 85 9.14 5.74 -5.24
N LYS A 86 9.08 7.06 -5.07
CA LYS A 86 9.72 8.00 -5.99
C LYS A 86 11.24 7.78 -6.06
N GLU A 87 11.86 7.51 -4.92
CA GLU A 87 13.29 7.22 -4.87
C GLU A 87 13.68 5.99 -5.68
N LYS A 88 12.74 5.07 -5.86
CA LYS A 88 12.94 3.86 -6.66
C LYS A 88 12.51 4.02 -8.12
N GLY A 89 12.09 5.22 -8.52
CA GLY A 89 11.68 5.48 -9.90
C GLY A 89 10.24 5.09 -10.21
N ILE A 90 9.42 4.85 -9.19
CA ILE A 90 8.00 4.57 -9.37
C ILE A 90 7.26 5.85 -9.74
N ASN A 91 6.48 5.82 -10.82
CA ASN A 91 5.77 6.99 -11.34
C ASN A 91 4.36 7.17 -10.80
N SER A 92 3.73 6.09 -10.34
CA SER A 92 2.39 6.16 -9.78
C SER A 92 2.14 5.00 -8.83
N LEU A 93 1.22 5.21 -7.89
CA LEU A 93 0.73 4.15 -7.01
C LEU A 93 -0.70 3.79 -7.44
N VAL A 94 -0.99 2.51 -7.48
CA VAL A 94 -2.29 1.97 -7.88
C VAL A 94 -2.93 1.27 -6.69
N CYS A 95 -4.21 1.56 -6.45
CA CYS A 95 -5.01 0.88 -5.43
C CYS A 95 -6.12 0.10 -6.12
N ILE A 96 -6.28 -1.16 -5.75
CA ILE A 96 -7.41 -1.97 -6.19
C ILE A 96 -8.43 -1.96 -5.08
N ALA A 97 -9.53 -1.23 -5.29
CA ALA A 97 -10.58 -1.08 -4.29
C ALA A 97 -11.66 -2.13 -4.52
N GLU A 98 -11.77 -3.08 -3.60
CA GLU A 98 -12.76 -4.16 -3.66
C GLU A 98 -14.00 -3.87 -2.84
N CYS A 99 -13.99 -2.77 -2.06
CA CYS A 99 -15.14 -2.35 -1.27
C CYS A 99 -15.21 -0.83 -1.22
N SER A 100 -16.40 -0.30 -0.88
CA SER A 100 -16.64 1.14 -0.88
C SER A 100 -15.83 1.89 0.17
N GLN A 101 -15.53 1.27 1.31
CA GLN A 101 -14.73 1.92 2.34
C GLN A 101 -13.32 2.21 1.87
N ILE A 102 -12.69 1.24 1.18
CA ILE A 102 -11.36 1.41 0.63
C ILE A 102 -11.37 2.43 -0.49
N GLU A 103 -12.38 2.38 -1.37
CA GLU A 103 -12.52 3.35 -2.44
C GLU A 103 -12.62 4.77 -1.89
N GLU A 104 -13.50 5.01 -0.92
CA GLU A 104 -13.68 6.32 -0.32
C GLU A 104 -12.42 6.82 0.36
N LEU A 105 -11.72 5.93 1.08
CA LEU A 105 -10.49 6.28 1.75
C LEU A 105 -9.43 6.76 0.76
N PHE A 106 -9.17 5.98 -0.30
CA PHE A 106 -8.12 6.35 -1.25
C PHE A 106 -8.51 7.56 -2.10
N ARG A 107 -9.79 7.78 -2.37
CA ARG A 107 -10.23 9.03 -3.01
C ARG A 107 -9.95 10.23 -2.11
N SER A 108 -10.12 10.08 -0.79
CA SER A 108 -9.77 11.12 0.19
C SER A 108 -8.26 11.39 0.23
N LEU A 109 -7.46 10.45 -0.23
CA LEU A 109 -6.01 10.55 -0.29
C LEU A 109 -5.51 10.95 -1.69
N ASP A 110 -6.39 11.52 -2.51
CA ASP A 110 -6.11 12.06 -3.85
C ASP A 110 -5.89 11.00 -4.93
N PHE A 111 -6.32 9.77 -4.70
CA PHE A 111 -6.36 8.77 -5.76
C PHE A 111 -7.56 9.00 -6.66
N LYS A 112 -7.39 8.75 -7.96
CA LYS A 112 -8.41 8.99 -8.98
C LYS A 112 -8.62 7.75 -9.84
N ASP A 113 -9.76 7.69 -10.51
CA ASP A 113 -10.07 6.57 -11.40
C ASP A 113 -9.02 6.40 -12.49
N ILE A 114 -8.72 5.14 -12.79
CA ILE A 114 -7.87 4.77 -13.92
C ILE A 114 -8.59 3.72 -14.75
N LYS A 115 -8.41 3.80 -16.07
CA LYS A 115 -9.02 2.82 -16.98
C LYS A 115 -8.32 1.47 -16.83
N GLN A 116 -9.08 0.44 -16.48
CA GLN A 116 -8.55 -0.90 -16.25
C GLN A 116 -7.77 -1.47 -17.44
N LYS A 117 -8.16 -1.11 -18.67
CA LYS A 117 -7.50 -1.59 -19.88
C LYS A 117 -6.03 -1.16 -19.99
N ASN A 118 -5.63 -0.16 -19.20
CA ASN A 118 -4.26 0.36 -19.20
C ASN A 118 -3.40 -0.20 -18.07
N ILE A 119 -3.92 -1.19 -17.33
CA ILE A 119 -3.22 -1.75 -16.18
C ILE A 119 -2.80 -3.19 -16.48
N PHE A 120 -1.52 -3.46 -16.30
CA PHE A 120 -0.94 -4.80 -16.45
C PHE A 120 -0.24 -5.17 -15.15
N ILE A 121 -0.54 -6.35 -14.63
CA ILE A 121 0.12 -6.90 -13.45
C ILE A 121 0.81 -8.19 -13.90
N ASN A 122 2.14 -8.27 -13.68
CA ASN A 122 2.94 -9.42 -14.11
C ASN A 122 2.77 -9.73 -15.60
N GLU A 123 2.75 -8.68 -16.44
CA GLU A 123 2.60 -8.76 -17.89
C GLU A 123 1.20 -9.20 -18.35
N GLU A 124 0.24 -9.33 -17.42
CA GLU A 124 -1.14 -9.68 -17.75
C GLU A 124 -2.07 -8.50 -17.50
N ASN A 125 -2.90 -8.17 -18.51
CA ASN A 125 -3.88 -7.10 -18.36
C ASN A 125 -4.90 -7.48 -17.29
N VAL A 126 -5.23 -6.56 -16.37
CA VAL A 126 -6.14 -6.82 -15.25
C VAL A 126 -7.53 -7.26 -15.68
N LEU A 127 -7.95 -6.93 -16.92
CA LEU A 127 -9.24 -7.38 -17.45
C LEU A 127 -9.30 -8.91 -17.61
N ASN A 128 -8.15 -9.57 -17.63
CA ASN A 128 -8.04 -11.01 -17.75
C ASN A 128 -7.80 -11.69 -16.39
N THR A 129 -7.93 -10.94 -15.30
CA THR A 129 -7.67 -11.43 -13.94
C THR A 129 -8.93 -11.36 -13.09
N ASN A 130 -8.80 -11.81 -11.83
CA ASN A 130 -9.88 -11.72 -10.84
C ASN A 130 -10.25 -10.28 -10.49
N PHE A 131 -9.42 -9.31 -10.87
CA PHE A 131 -9.62 -7.90 -10.51
C PHE A 131 -10.44 -7.12 -11.54
N LYS A 132 -10.93 -7.77 -12.61
CA LYS A 132 -11.63 -7.07 -13.70
C LYS A 132 -12.86 -6.28 -13.25
N SER A 133 -13.50 -6.71 -12.16
CA SER A 133 -14.70 -6.04 -11.62
C SER A 133 -14.39 -5.08 -10.47
N ALA A 134 -13.13 -4.99 -10.04
CA ALA A 134 -12.74 -4.06 -8.99
C ALA A 134 -12.59 -2.64 -9.54
N ILE A 135 -12.64 -1.66 -8.64
CA ILE A 135 -12.38 -0.27 -8.99
C ILE A 135 -10.90 -0.01 -8.84
N PHE A 136 -10.28 0.54 -9.89
CA PHE A 136 -8.86 0.84 -9.91
C PHE A 136 -8.66 2.35 -9.76
N LEU A 137 -7.86 2.73 -8.79
CA LEU A 137 -7.53 4.11 -8.50
C LEU A 137 -6.02 4.28 -8.60
N ASN A 138 -5.56 5.46 -9.03
CA ASN A 138 -4.13 5.73 -9.01
C ASN A 138 -3.84 7.15 -8.55
N LYS A 139 -2.60 7.35 -8.11
CA LYS A 139 -2.06 8.65 -7.77
C LYS A 139 -0.71 8.81 -8.49
N ILE A 140 -0.60 9.85 -9.31
CA ILE A 140 0.65 10.15 -10.01
C ILE A 140 1.64 10.77 -9.02
N LEU A 141 2.86 10.25 -9.00
CA LEU A 141 3.93 10.76 -8.15
C LEU A 141 4.80 11.71 -8.97
N ALA A 142 4.59 12.98 -8.79
CA ALA A 142 5.30 14.00 -9.57
C ALA A 142 6.53 14.50 -8.85
#